data_d9f70eef5b388350f24f0fac35a374e3
#
_entry.id   d9f70eef5b388350f24f0fac35a374e3
#
_cell.length_a   1.000
_cell.length_b   1.000
_cell.length_c   1.000
_cell.angle_alpha   90.00
_cell.angle_beta   90.00
_cell.angle_gamma   90.00
#
_symmetry.space_group_name_H-M   'P 1'
#
loop_
_entity.id
_entity.type
_entity.pdbx_description
1 polymer ?
#
loop_
_entity_poly.entity_id
_entity_poly.type
_entity_poly.pdbx_seq_one_letter_code
_entity_poly.pdbx_strand_id
1 'polypeptide(L)'
;MNNSLRAAWLVIALLPGAVGAQRATDISPWVVWIIWALVGIAVLVPHPLSLTMIRFFAPMLMLHTAWRVATSSDPLFEAGDRNWGTVAGLVILIAATATAFFSRYGALHAQAAAYGHEVRHMLRPPVAVLAPLALLWMLVAAAAAVATYASSLPIAVGALIVASALASFSLRRSLVLARRWLVFVPAGIAVHDPLVLRDTFMVRSHDVRGLRIAKPGNEAFDATCTSWGQPLELVLSHPHDVSLSEFGARIKRTLDRLHVTSLLVAPSRPEQALKRQAGQD
;
A
#
# COMPACT_ATOMS: atom_id res chain seq x y z
N MET A 1 -8.40 -0.56 16.08
CA MET A 1 -7.20 -0.61 15.23
C MET A 1 -6.81 0.75 14.65
N ASN A 2 -7.72 1.51 14.03
CA ASN A 2 -7.37 2.86 13.50
C ASN A 2 -7.04 3.86 14.61
N ASN A 3 -7.81 3.91 15.69
CA ASN A 3 -7.58 4.85 16.80
C ASN A 3 -6.30 4.50 17.60
N SER A 4 -6.00 3.22 17.77
CA SER A 4 -4.75 2.80 18.41
C SER A 4 -3.51 3.18 17.59
N LEU A 5 -3.56 3.06 16.27
CA LEU A 5 -2.48 3.52 15.40
C LEU A 5 -2.32 5.04 15.43
N ARG A 6 -3.45 5.79 15.44
CA ARG A 6 -3.44 7.25 15.58
C ARG A 6 -2.80 7.70 16.89
N ALA A 7 -3.21 7.08 18.00
CA ALA A 7 -2.64 7.38 19.31
C ALA A 7 -1.15 7.03 19.36
N ALA A 8 -0.76 5.85 18.89
CA ALA A 8 0.64 5.43 18.83
C ALA A 8 1.50 6.40 18.00
N TRP A 9 0.98 6.85 16.85
CA TRP A 9 1.70 7.80 15.99
C TRP A 9 1.92 9.16 16.67
N LEU A 10 0.92 9.66 17.39
CA LEU A 10 1.05 10.91 18.14
C LEU A 10 1.99 10.77 19.34
N VAL A 11 1.95 9.64 20.05
CA VAL A 11 2.82 9.37 21.19
C VAL A 11 4.31 9.35 20.79
N ILE A 12 4.65 8.88 19.59
CA ILE A 12 6.04 8.90 19.10
C ILE A 12 6.65 10.30 19.16
N ALA A 13 5.87 11.34 18.85
CA ALA A 13 6.38 12.72 18.89
C ALA A 13 6.74 13.21 20.29
N LEU A 14 6.14 12.60 21.32
CA LEU A 14 6.38 12.93 22.72
C LEU A 14 7.57 12.19 23.32
N LEU A 15 8.05 11.13 22.65
CA LEU A 15 9.17 10.33 23.13
C LEU A 15 10.50 11.02 22.83
N PRO A 16 11.38 11.18 23.85
CA PRO A 16 12.69 11.78 23.65
C PRO A 16 13.51 11.02 22.60
N GLY A 17 14.03 11.72 21.59
CA GLY A 17 14.87 11.13 20.55
C GLY A 17 14.17 10.23 19.53
N ALA A 18 12.87 9.93 19.69
CA ALA A 18 12.15 9.03 18.78
C ALA A 18 11.97 9.60 17.35
N VAL A 19 11.80 10.92 17.22
CA VAL A 19 11.68 11.64 15.96
C VAL A 19 12.92 12.53 15.73
N GLY A 20 14.08 12.01 15.93
CA GLY A 20 15.32 12.45 15.29
C GLY A 20 15.95 13.79 15.65
N ALA A 21 15.47 14.58 16.58
CA ALA A 21 16.04 15.91 16.85
C ALA A 21 17.03 15.91 18.02
N GLN A 22 18.31 15.66 17.79
CA GLN A 22 19.34 15.88 18.83
C GLN A 22 20.27 17.07 18.57
N ARG A 23 20.35 17.60 17.36
CA ARG A 23 21.14 18.81 17.04
C ARG A 23 20.34 19.73 16.13
N ALA A 24 20.05 20.92 16.61
CA ALA A 24 19.27 21.93 15.87
C ALA A 24 19.95 22.47 14.59
N THR A 25 21.19 22.06 14.34
CA THR A 25 22.00 22.53 13.20
C THR A 25 22.01 21.57 12.01
N ASP A 26 21.50 20.33 12.17
CA ASP A 26 21.51 19.33 11.10
C ASP A 26 20.20 19.36 10.31
N ILE A 27 20.27 19.36 8.98
CA ILE A 27 19.11 19.29 8.08
C ILE A 27 18.33 17.99 8.31
N SER A 28 19.00 16.92 8.69
CA SER A 28 18.44 15.57 8.93
C SER A 28 17.23 15.54 9.88
N PRO A 29 17.21 16.23 11.03
CA PRO A 29 16.07 16.21 11.95
C PRO A 29 14.79 16.78 11.34
N TRP A 30 14.90 17.86 10.58
CA TRP A 30 13.75 18.50 9.93
C TRP A 30 13.09 17.60 8.90
N VAL A 31 13.87 16.86 8.12
CA VAL A 31 13.36 15.88 7.15
C VAL A 31 12.57 14.79 7.85
N VAL A 32 13.07 14.28 8.98
CA VAL A 32 12.38 13.24 9.78
C VAL A 32 11.06 13.79 10.35
N TRP A 33 11.05 15.01 10.86
CA TRP A 33 9.83 15.66 11.35
C TRP A 33 8.80 15.90 10.24
N ILE A 34 9.23 16.31 9.05
CA ILE A 34 8.35 16.47 7.89
C ILE A 34 7.73 15.10 7.52
N ILE A 35 8.53 14.04 7.43
CA ILE A 35 8.03 12.70 7.13
C ILE A 35 7.04 12.24 8.21
N TRP A 36 7.37 12.45 9.49
CA TRP A 36 6.48 12.13 10.59
C TRP A 36 5.13 12.86 10.47
N ALA A 37 5.15 14.16 10.17
CA ALA A 37 3.95 14.96 10.00
C ALA A 37 3.10 14.51 8.79
N LEU A 38 3.74 14.20 7.65
CA LEU A 38 3.07 13.69 6.46
C LEU A 38 2.37 12.35 6.73
N VAL A 39 3.05 11.44 7.42
CA VAL A 39 2.44 10.16 7.83
C VAL A 39 1.35 10.39 8.88
N GLY A 40 1.54 11.36 9.79
CA GLY A 40 0.51 11.76 10.75
C GLY A 40 -0.79 12.19 10.07
N ILE A 41 -0.70 13.07 9.10
CA ILE A 41 -1.87 13.48 8.28
C ILE A 41 -2.48 12.27 7.56
N ALA A 42 -1.65 11.40 6.98
CA ALA A 42 -2.11 10.21 6.28
C ALA A 42 -2.82 9.21 7.22
N VAL A 43 -2.40 9.07 8.47
CA VAL A 43 -3.05 8.23 9.49
C VAL A 43 -4.39 8.81 9.93
N LEU A 44 -4.52 10.14 9.97
CA LEU A 44 -5.76 10.82 10.35
C LEU A 44 -6.84 10.73 9.26
N VAL A 45 -6.45 10.80 7.98
CA VAL A 45 -7.38 10.80 6.84
C VAL A 45 -7.32 9.46 6.11
N PRO A 46 -8.25 8.53 6.36
CA PRO A 46 -8.27 7.24 5.68
C PRO A 46 -8.65 7.43 4.20
N HIS A 47 -7.70 7.13 3.31
CA HIS A 47 -7.85 7.22 1.86
C HIS A 47 -6.81 6.29 1.19
N PRO A 48 -7.01 5.75 -0.02
CA PRO A 48 -6.00 4.94 -0.72
C PRO A 48 -4.64 5.62 -0.89
N LEU A 49 -4.63 6.94 -1.12
CA LEU A 49 -3.40 7.73 -1.14
C LEU A 49 -2.70 7.71 0.23
N SER A 50 -3.46 7.94 1.29
CA SER A 50 -2.93 7.91 2.67
C SER A 50 -2.34 6.56 3.01
N LEU A 51 -3.01 5.45 2.64
CA LEU A 51 -2.49 4.11 2.82
C LEU A 51 -1.14 3.91 2.10
N THR A 52 -1.02 4.43 0.88
CA THR A 52 0.22 4.38 0.11
C THR A 52 1.33 5.16 0.81
N MET A 53 1.04 6.36 1.29
CA MET A 53 1.99 7.20 2.04
C MET A 53 2.45 6.52 3.33
N ILE A 54 1.52 5.95 4.12
CA ILE A 54 1.86 5.24 5.37
C ILE A 54 2.76 4.03 5.07
N ARG A 55 2.38 3.21 4.10
CA ARG A 55 3.15 2.01 3.72
C ARG A 55 4.53 2.30 3.18
N PHE A 56 4.74 3.52 2.71
CA PHE A 56 6.02 3.96 2.22
C PHE A 56 6.87 4.63 3.32
N PHE A 57 6.35 5.67 3.96
CA PHE A 57 7.15 6.48 4.88
C PHE A 57 7.33 5.84 6.27
N ALA A 58 6.35 5.02 6.75
CA ALA A 58 6.49 4.39 8.05
C ALA A 58 7.67 3.40 8.11
N PRO A 59 7.89 2.51 7.12
CA PRO A 59 9.11 1.69 7.06
C PRO A 59 10.40 2.52 6.97
N MET A 60 10.39 3.66 6.26
CA MET A 60 11.57 4.52 6.17
C MET A 60 11.95 5.13 7.53
N LEU A 61 10.96 5.64 8.27
CA LEU A 61 11.19 6.13 9.62
C LEU A 61 11.65 5.03 10.56
N MET A 62 11.06 3.83 10.44
CA MET A 62 11.46 2.66 11.20
C MET A 62 12.94 2.30 10.93
N LEU A 63 13.35 2.23 9.67
CA LEU A 63 14.73 1.91 9.29
C LEU A 63 15.70 3.00 9.73
N HIS A 64 15.35 4.28 9.58
CA HIS A 64 16.14 5.39 10.07
C HIS A 64 16.34 5.33 11.59
N THR A 65 15.28 5.07 12.35
CA THR A 65 15.35 4.95 13.82
C THR A 65 16.15 3.72 14.22
N ALA A 66 15.98 2.59 13.53
CA ALA A 66 16.76 1.37 13.75
C ALA A 66 18.27 1.60 13.50
N TRP A 67 18.61 2.30 12.43
CA TRP A 67 19.98 2.69 12.14
C TRP A 67 20.58 3.54 13.24
N ARG A 68 19.85 4.53 13.74
CA ARG A 68 20.28 5.37 14.86
C ARG A 68 20.53 4.57 16.13
N VAL A 69 19.63 3.64 16.46
CA VAL A 69 19.82 2.73 17.62
C VAL A 69 21.07 1.88 17.44
N ALA A 70 21.28 1.33 16.23
CA ALA A 70 22.42 0.45 15.95
C ALA A 70 23.78 1.18 15.94
N THR A 71 23.80 2.47 15.59
CA THR A 71 25.03 3.27 15.48
C THR A 71 25.28 4.19 16.67
N SER A 72 24.37 4.21 17.65
CA SER A 72 24.62 4.94 18.91
C SER A 72 25.72 4.25 19.70
N SER A 73 26.74 5.00 20.09
CA SER A 73 27.81 4.54 20.99
C SER A 73 27.41 4.61 22.47
N ASP A 74 26.28 5.25 22.76
CA ASP A 74 25.78 5.41 24.13
C ASP A 74 25.04 4.14 24.58
N PRO A 75 25.22 3.71 25.87
CA PRO A 75 24.49 2.57 26.41
C PRO A 75 22.98 2.78 26.30
N LEU A 76 22.27 1.79 25.76
CA LEU A 76 20.83 1.91 25.48
C LEU A 76 19.96 2.04 26.74
N PHE A 77 20.50 1.77 27.93
CA PHE A 77 19.75 1.66 29.18
C PHE A 77 20.46 2.30 30.41
N GLU A 78 21.37 3.27 30.23
CA GLU A 78 21.88 4.02 31.37
C GLU A 78 20.79 4.89 32.02
N ALA A 79 20.76 4.89 33.34
CA ALA A 79 19.80 5.67 34.13
C ALA A 79 19.99 7.17 33.86
N GLY A 80 18.95 7.82 33.31
CA GLY A 80 18.98 9.23 32.96
C GLY A 80 19.19 9.51 31.49
N ASP A 81 19.43 8.50 30.67
CA ASP A 81 19.67 8.67 29.24
C ASP A 81 18.36 8.75 28.42
N ARG A 82 18.39 9.60 27.38
CA ARG A 82 17.25 9.80 26.47
C ARG A 82 17.08 8.67 25.45
N ASN A 83 17.94 7.66 25.46
CA ASN A 83 17.97 6.57 24.48
C ASN A 83 16.76 5.63 24.59
N TRP A 84 16.16 5.47 25.79
CA TRP A 84 14.93 4.68 25.97
C TRP A 84 13.78 5.17 25.07
N GLY A 85 13.66 6.48 24.85
CA GLY A 85 12.64 7.05 23.97
C GLY A 85 12.85 6.67 22.52
N THR A 86 14.09 6.59 22.06
CA THR A 86 14.44 6.11 20.72
C THR A 86 14.08 4.64 20.54
N VAL A 87 14.38 3.78 21.52
CA VAL A 87 14.03 2.36 21.50
C VAL A 87 12.51 2.16 21.54
N ALA A 88 11.82 2.86 22.45
CA ALA A 88 10.36 2.82 22.52
C ALA A 88 9.71 3.29 21.21
N GLY A 89 10.23 4.37 20.62
CA GLY A 89 9.82 4.88 19.32
C GLY A 89 10.01 3.85 18.21
N LEU A 90 11.12 3.12 18.19
CA LEU A 90 11.38 2.05 17.23
C LEU A 90 10.34 0.91 17.38
N VAL A 91 10.05 0.48 18.60
CA VAL A 91 9.02 -0.55 18.86
C VAL A 91 7.65 -0.10 18.32
N ILE A 92 7.27 1.15 18.60
CA ILE A 92 5.99 1.70 18.09
C ILE A 92 6.01 1.80 16.56
N LEU A 93 7.12 2.20 15.95
CA LEU A 93 7.24 2.27 14.48
C LEU A 93 7.16 0.89 13.83
N ILE A 94 7.74 -0.14 14.44
CA ILE A 94 7.61 -1.54 13.99
C ILE A 94 6.13 -1.95 14.03
N ALA A 95 5.45 -1.72 15.15
CA ALA A 95 4.04 -2.06 15.31
C ALA A 95 3.14 -1.27 14.34
N ALA A 96 3.40 0.02 14.14
CA ALA A 96 2.68 0.87 13.19
C ALA A 96 2.88 0.40 11.75
N THR A 97 4.13 0.11 11.37
CA THR A 97 4.47 -0.43 10.04
C THR A 97 3.78 -1.76 9.81
N ALA A 98 3.88 -2.71 10.73
CA ALA A 98 3.20 -4.00 10.64
C ALA A 98 1.68 -3.81 10.47
N THR A 99 1.08 -2.93 11.27
CA THR A 99 -0.37 -2.63 11.20
C THR A 99 -0.78 -2.10 9.82
N ALA A 100 0.03 -1.24 9.20
CA ALA A 100 -0.25 -0.68 7.88
C ALA A 100 -0.31 -1.73 6.75
N PHE A 101 0.38 -2.86 6.93
CA PHE A 101 0.37 -3.96 5.96
C PHE A 101 -0.73 -5.00 6.20
N PHE A 102 -1.44 -4.96 7.34
CA PHE A 102 -2.58 -5.84 7.54
C PHE A 102 -3.72 -5.55 6.56
N SER A 103 -4.34 -6.62 6.05
CA SER A 103 -5.47 -6.55 5.11
C SER A 103 -6.67 -5.78 5.67
N ARG A 104 -6.91 -5.86 6.99
CA ARG A 104 -7.97 -5.11 7.68
C ARG A 104 -7.75 -3.60 7.61
N TYR A 105 -6.52 -3.14 7.79
CA TYR A 105 -6.18 -1.72 7.72
C TYR A 105 -6.34 -1.19 6.29
N GLY A 106 -5.88 -1.97 5.30
CA GLY A 106 -6.08 -1.64 3.89
C GLY A 106 -7.56 -1.56 3.50
N ALA A 107 -8.39 -2.49 4.00
CA ALA A 107 -9.83 -2.48 3.75
C ALA A 107 -10.52 -1.21 4.29
N LEU A 108 -10.11 -0.70 5.47
CA LEU A 108 -10.64 0.57 6.00
C LEU A 108 -10.36 1.75 5.06
N HIS A 109 -9.17 1.82 4.47
CA HIS A 109 -8.80 2.90 3.55
C HIS A 109 -9.50 2.77 2.19
N ALA A 110 -9.71 1.54 1.72
CA ALA A 110 -10.49 1.29 0.51
C ALA A 110 -11.95 1.70 0.68
N GLN A 111 -12.55 1.31 1.83
CA GLN A 111 -13.93 1.63 2.14
C GLN A 111 -14.15 3.13 2.41
N ALA A 112 -13.17 3.83 2.97
CA ALA A 112 -13.26 5.28 3.19
C ALA A 112 -13.34 6.10 1.89
N ALA A 113 -12.96 5.52 0.77
CA ALA A 113 -13.10 6.13 -0.56
C ALA A 113 -14.38 5.67 -1.28
N ALA A 114 -15.25 4.89 -0.63
CA ALA A 114 -16.49 4.39 -1.20
C ALA A 114 -17.56 5.47 -1.25
N TYR A 115 -18.45 5.39 -2.26
CA TYR A 115 -19.60 6.28 -2.40
C TYR A 115 -20.90 5.55 -2.05
N GLY A 116 -21.76 6.21 -1.29
CA GLY A 116 -23.07 5.69 -0.95
C GLY A 116 -23.03 4.30 -0.29
N HIS A 117 -23.73 3.33 -0.88
CA HIS A 117 -23.86 1.96 -0.36
C HIS A 117 -22.87 0.96 -0.99
N GLU A 118 -21.83 1.42 -1.67
CA GLU A 118 -20.85 0.51 -2.26
C GLU A 118 -19.91 -0.08 -1.20
N VAL A 119 -19.53 -1.35 -1.41
CA VAL A 119 -18.57 -2.06 -0.56
C VAL A 119 -17.35 -2.42 -1.40
N ARG A 120 -16.17 -1.96 -0.97
CA ARG A 120 -14.90 -2.14 -1.67
C ARG A 120 -14.03 -3.17 -0.99
N HIS A 121 -13.63 -4.18 -1.75
CA HIS A 121 -12.61 -5.15 -1.34
C HIS A 121 -11.33 -4.91 -2.12
N MET A 122 -10.23 -4.62 -1.42
CA MET A 122 -8.91 -4.48 -2.08
C MET A 122 -8.49 -5.78 -2.75
N LEU A 123 -7.99 -5.69 -3.97
CA LEU A 123 -7.32 -6.79 -4.65
C LEU A 123 -5.86 -6.88 -4.20
N ARG A 124 -5.33 -8.09 -4.14
CA ARG A 124 -3.92 -8.34 -3.81
C ARG A 124 -3.03 -7.90 -4.98
N PRO A 125 -1.91 -7.24 -4.70
CA PRO A 125 -0.99 -6.86 -5.76
C PRO A 125 -0.28 -8.08 -6.35
N PRO A 126 0.02 -8.10 -7.67
CA PRO A 126 0.83 -9.13 -8.28
C PRO A 126 2.26 -9.11 -7.75
N VAL A 127 2.83 -10.28 -7.45
CA VAL A 127 4.21 -10.39 -6.94
C VAL A 127 5.21 -9.82 -7.94
N ALA A 128 5.00 -10.06 -9.23
CA ALA A 128 5.86 -9.57 -10.32
C ALA A 128 5.94 -8.02 -10.39
N VAL A 129 4.91 -7.31 -9.87
CA VAL A 129 4.91 -5.84 -9.81
C VAL A 129 5.40 -5.35 -8.45
N LEU A 130 5.09 -6.10 -7.38
CA LEU A 130 5.45 -5.71 -6.01
C LEU A 130 6.97 -5.76 -5.79
N ALA A 131 7.67 -6.79 -6.30
CA ALA A 131 9.10 -6.96 -6.11
C ALA A 131 9.94 -5.80 -6.73
N PRO A 132 9.77 -5.42 -8.01
CA PRO A 132 10.49 -4.28 -8.57
C PRO A 132 10.08 -2.95 -7.91
N LEU A 133 8.84 -2.82 -7.47
CA LEU A 133 8.41 -1.63 -6.74
C LEU A 133 9.09 -1.53 -5.37
N ALA A 134 9.24 -2.64 -4.64
CA ALA A 134 9.98 -2.67 -3.38
C ALA A 134 11.46 -2.29 -3.60
N LEU A 135 12.10 -2.79 -4.68
CA LEU A 135 13.46 -2.40 -5.04
C LEU A 135 13.57 -0.90 -5.32
N LEU A 136 12.62 -0.33 -6.08
CA LEU A 136 12.58 1.13 -6.32
C LEU A 136 12.50 1.92 -5.02
N TRP A 137 11.70 1.47 -4.06
CA TRP A 137 11.60 2.11 -2.77
C TRP A 137 12.88 1.98 -1.92
N MET A 138 13.60 0.86 -2.02
CA MET A 138 14.94 0.73 -1.41
C MET A 138 15.94 1.71 -2.04
N LEU A 139 15.88 1.92 -3.36
CA LEU A 139 16.73 2.91 -4.03
C LEU A 139 16.39 4.35 -3.61
N VAL A 140 15.10 4.67 -3.41
CA VAL A 140 14.67 5.96 -2.83
C VAL A 140 15.27 6.14 -1.44
N ALA A 141 15.19 5.12 -0.60
CA ALA A 141 15.74 5.16 0.76
C ALA A 141 17.26 5.34 0.75
N ALA A 142 17.97 4.63 -0.13
CA ALA A 142 19.41 4.77 -0.29
C ALA A 142 19.82 6.17 -0.78
N ALA A 143 19.12 6.69 -1.80
CA ALA A 143 19.38 8.04 -2.30
C ALA A 143 19.08 9.12 -1.25
N ALA A 144 18.00 8.96 -0.48
CA ALA A 144 17.66 9.85 0.63
C ALA A 144 18.71 9.79 1.75
N ALA A 145 19.24 8.60 2.06
CA ALA A 145 20.35 8.45 3.02
C ALA A 145 21.61 9.17 2.52
N VAL A 146 22.00 9.00 1.24
CA VAL A 146 23.13 9.75 0.66
C VAL A 146 22.89 11.24 0.75
N ALA A 147 21.69 11.74 0.42
CA ALA A 147 21.35 13.16 0.52
C ALA A 147 21.49 13.70 1.96
N THR A 148 21.17 12.87 2.95
CA THR A 148 21.17 13.25 4.37
C THR A 148 22.57 13.24 4.99
N TYR A 149 23.41 12.27 4.59
CA TYR A 149 24.72 12.04 5.21
C TYR A 149 25.92 12.47 4.36
N ALA A 150 25.68 13.02 3.15
CA ALA A 150 26.77 13.50 2.30
C ALA A 150 27.51 14.69 2.94
N SER A 151 28.84 14.64 2.93
CA SER A 151 29.70 15.71 3.43
C SER A 151 29.78 16.92 2.49
N SER A 152 29.44 16.76 1.22
CA SER A 152 29.48 17.83 0.22
C SER A 152 28.09 18.22 -0.27
N LEU A 153 27.81 19.52 -0.35
CA LEU A 153 26.55 20.06 -0.81
C LEU A 153 26.15 19.60 -2.22
N PRO A 154 27.05 19.56 -3.24
CA PRO A 154 26.69 19.08 -4.57
C PRO A 154 26.20 17.62 -4.57
N ILE A 155 26.85 16.74 -3.80
CA ILE A 155 26.44 15.34 -3.67
C ILE A 155 25.08 15.26 -2.98
N ALA A 156 24.86 15.99 -1.88
CA ALA A 156 23.60 16.04 -1.18
C ALA A 156 22.43 16.47 -2.07
N VAL A 157 22.63 17.56 -2.83
CA VAL A 157 21.63 18.10 -3.77
C VAL A 157 21.36 17.11 -4.90
N GLY A 158 22.41 16.56 -5.52
CA GLY A 158 22.25 15.53 -6.58
C GLY A 158 21.48 14.31 -6.10
N ALA A 159 21.82 13.80 -4.92
CA ALA A 159 21.13 12.64 -4.31
C ALA A 159 19.67 12.98 -3.97
N LEU A 160 19.36 14.19 -3.50
CA LEU A 160 18.01 14.65 -3.22
C LEU A 160 17.15 14.70 -4.50
N ILE A 161 17.72 15.22 -5.60
CA ILE A 161 17.03 15.24 -6.91
C ILE A 161 16.71 13.81 -7.36
N VAL A 162 17.68 12.91 -7.30
CA VAL A 162 17.48 11.48 -7.65
C VAL A 162 16.44 10.84 -6.75
N ALA A 163 16.52 11.03 -5.43
CA ALA A 163 15.54 10.52 -4.47
C ALA A 163 14.12 11.01 -4.78
N SER A 164 13.97 12.30 -5.08
CA SER A 164 12.67 12.92 -5.40
C SER A 164 12.08 12.39 -6.69
N ALA A 165 12.89 12.21 -7.74
CA ALA A 165 12.46 11.65 -9.02
C ALA A 165 12.01 10.19 -8.86
N LEU A 166 12.83 9.36 -8.20
CA LEU A 166 12.51 7.96 -7.90
C LEU A 166 11.26 7.84 -7.01
N ALA A 167 11.13 8.68 -5.98
CA ALA A 167 9.97 8.70 -5.09
C ALA A 167 8.69 9.05 -5.86
N SER A 168 8.72 10.06 -6.72
CA SER A 168 7.59 10.47 -7.55
C SER A 168 7.12 9.35 -8.48
N PHE A 169 8.07 8.67 -9.12
CA PHE A 169 7.78 7.52 -9.98
C PHE A 169 7.19 6.35 -9.18
N SER A 170 7.84 5.97 -8.07
CA SER A 170 7.42 4.87 -7.20
C SER A 170 6.06 5.12 -6.57
N LEU A 171 5.78 6.37 -6.15
CA LEU A 171 4.49 6.76 -5.59
C LEU A 171 3.36 6.59 -6.60
N ARG A 172 3.54 7.04 -7.84
CA ARG A 172 2.54 6.85 -8.91
C ARG A 172 2.22 5.37 -9.13
N ARG A 173 3.24 4.50 -9.16
CA ARG A 173 3.06 3.05 -9.30
C ARG A 173 2.37 2.42 -8.10
N SER A 174 2.74 2.84 -6.90
CA SER A 174 2.08 2.40 -5.65
C SER A 174 0.62 2.81 -5.59
N LEU A 175 0.26 4.00 -6.11
CA LEU A 175 -1.12 4.47 -6.19
C LEU A 175 -1.97 3.60 -7.13
N VAL A 176 -1.42 3.15 -8.27
CA VAL A 176 -2.11 2.22 -9.17
C VAL A 176 -2.45 0.92 -8.42
N LEU A 177 -1.49 0.37 -7.65
CA LEU A 177 -1.72 -0.83 -6.85
C LEU A 177 -2.74 -0.63 -5.72
N ALA A 178 -2.77 0.55 -5.09
CA ALA A 178 -3.70 0.88 -4.01
C ALA A 178 -5.15 1.09 -4.50
N ARG A 179 -5.34 1.30 -5.79
CA ARG A 179 -6.66 1.52 -6.41
C ARG A 179 -7.23 0.29 -7.11
N ARG A 180 -6.78 -0.90 -6.74
CA ARG A 180 -7.31 -2.16 -7.27
C ARG A 180 -8.39 -2.70 -6.36
N TRP A 181 -9.64 -2.75 -6.83
CA TRP A 181 -10.80 -3.12 -6.00
C TRP A 181 -11.78 -4.03 -6.73
N LEU A 182 -12.35 -4.96 -5.99
CA LEU A 182 -13.63 -5.60 -6.27
C LEU A 182 -14.70 -4.81 -5.52
N VAL A 183 -15.68 -4.28 -6.24
CA VAL A 183 -16.69 -3.37 -5.70
C VAL A 183 -18.07 -3.98 -5.84
N PHE A 184 -18.79 -4.08 -4.75
CA PHE A 184 -20.20 -4.45 -4.76
C PHE A 184 -21.02 -3.17 -4.70
N VAL A 185 -21.88 -2.98 -5.68
CA VAL A 185 -22.83 -1.87 -5.78
C VAL A 185 -24.26 -2.44 -5.83
N PRO A 186 -25.30 -1.66 -5.50
CA PRO A 186 -26.70 -2.16 -5.59
C PRO A 186 -27.07 -2.68 -6.99
N ALA A 187 -26.46 -2.12 -8.04
CA ALA A 187 -26.72 -2.49 -9.43
C ALA A 187 -25.93 -3.72 -9.91
N GLY A 188 -24.91 -4.19 -9.16
CA GLY A 188 -24.08 -5.31 -9.59
C GLY A 188 -22.70 -5.37 -8.95
N ILE A 189 -21.75 -5.94 -9.68
CA ILE A 189 -20.34 -6.07 -9.26
C ILE A 189 -19.46 -5.33 -10.26
N ALA A 190 -18.52 -4.54 -9.75
CA ALA A 190 -17.50 -3.88 -10.55
C ALA A 190 -16.10 -4.34 -10.16
N VAL A 191 -15.23 -4.52 -11.14
CA VAL A 191 -13.79 -4.76 -10.94
C VAL A 191 -13.06 -3.52 -11.46
N HIS A 192 -12.52 -2.75 -10.52
CA HIS A 192 -11.67 -1.61 -10.81
C HIS A 192 -10.22 -2.02 -10.61
N ASP A 193 -9.52 -2.26 -11.69
CA ASP A 193 -8.12 -2.69 -11.68
C ASP A 193 -7.33 -1.93 -12.75
N PRO A 194 -6.87 -0.71 -12.45
CA PRO A 194 -6.17 0.13 -13.43
C PRO A 194 -4.80 -0.44 -13.85
N LEU A 195 -4.33 -1.51 -13.21
CA LEU A 195 -3.13 -2.22 -13.64
C LEU A 195 -3.42 -3.13 -14.84
N VAL A 196 -4.53 -3.88 -14.80
CA VAL A 196 -4.86 -4.93 -15.79
C VAL A 196 -5.92 -4.46 -16.77
N LEU A 197 -6.89 -3.70 -16.30
CA LEU A 197 -8.02 -3.20 -17.06
C LEU A 197 -7.81 -1.74 -17.46
N ARG A 198 -8.21 -1.39 -18.69
CA ARG A 198 -8.23 0.02 -19.15
C ARG A 198 -9.38 0.76 -18.49
N ASP A 199 -10.54 0.12 -18.47
CA ASP A 199 -11.78 0.66 -17.92
C ASP A 199 -12.25 -0.19 -16.74
N THR A 200 -13.09 0.38 -15.87
CA THR A 200 -13.74 -0.39 -14.81
C THR A 200 -14.71 -1.39 -15.44
N PHE A 201 -14.45 -2.67 -15.23
CA PHE A 201 -15.34 -3.73 -15.68
C PHE A 201 -16.53 -3.83 -14.74
N MET A 202 -17.72 -3.50 -15.22
CA MET A 202 -18.95 -3.53 -14.42
C MET A 202 -19.97 -4.51 -15.02
N VAL A 203 -20.51 -5.37 -14.16
CA VAL A 203 -21.52 -6.35 -14.51
C VAL A 203 -22.77 -6.12 -13.65
N ARG A 204 -23.93 -6.08 -14.28
CA ARG A 204 -25.22 -5.93 -13.58
C ARG A 204 -25.57 -7.20 -12.81
N SER A 205 -26.34 -7.05 -11.73
CA SER A 205 -26.68 -8.18 -10.84
C SER A 205 -27.31 -9.37 -11.57
N HIS A 206 -28.15 -9.13 -12.58
CA HIS A 206 -28.79 -10.20 -13.37
C HIS A 206 -27.85 -10.92 -14.32
N ASP A 207 -26.70 -10.32 -14.64
CA ASP A 207 -25.67 -10.90 -15.51
C ASP A 207 -24.61 -11.67 -14.69
N VAL A 208 -24.65 -11.56 -13.36
CA VAL A 208 -23.77 -12.32 -12.46
C VAL A 208 -24.42 -13.64 -12.09
N ARG A 209 -23.83 -14.76 -12.54
CA ARG A 209 -24.24 -16.09 -12.08
C ARG A 209 -23.76 -16.38 -10.66
N GLY A 210 -22.61 -15.86 -10.29
CA GLY A 210 -22.08 -16.03 -8.94
C GLY A 210 -20.60 -15.65 -8.82
N LEU A 211 -20.19 -15.53 -7.58
CA LEU A 211 -18.78 -15.40 -7.18
C LEU A 211 -18.42 -16.65 -6.37
N ARG A 212 -17.43 -17.39 -6.79
CA ARG A 212 -17.03 -18.65 -6.15
C ARG A 212 -15.52 -18.76 -6.03
N ILE A 213 -15.05 -19.67 -5.22
CA ILE A 213 -13.65 -20.05 -5.16
C ILE A 213 -13.25 -20.64 -6.50
N ALA A 214 -12.19 -20.12 -7.09
CA ALA A 214 -11.69 -20.58 -8.37
C ALA A 214 -11.16 -22.02 -8.26
N LYS A 215 -11.54 -22.86 -9.23
CA LYS A 215 -11.00 -24.23 -9.34
C LYS A 215 -9.73 -24.20 -10.18
N PRO A 216 -8.73 -25.06 -9.88
CA PRO A 216 -7.57 -25.23 -10.75
C PRO A 216 -8.00 -25.65 -12.17
N GLY A 217 -7.34 -25.07 -13.18
CA GLY A 217 -7.58 -25.44 -14.59
C GLY A 217 -8.87 -24.87 -15.21
N ASN A 218 -9.52 -23.86 -14.59
CA ASN A 218 -10.64 -23.19 -15.20
C ASN A 218 -10.18 -22.31 -16.39
N GLU A 219 -11.10 -22.07 -17.35
CA GLU A 219 -10.86 -21.23 -18.55
C GLU A 219 -11.15 -19.75 -18.31
N ALA A 220 -11.31 -19.32 -17.05
CA ALA A 220 -11.60 -17.94 -16.70
C ALA A 220 -10.44 -17.01 -17.05
N PHE A 221 -10.74 -15.81 -17.49
CA PHE A 221 -9.72 -14.79 -17.71
C PHE A 221 -9.05 -14.41 -16.38
N ASP A 222 -7.76 -14.69 -16.27
CA ASP A 222 -7.00 -14.40 -15.05
C ASP A 222 -6.56 -12.93 -14.97
N ALA A 223 -7.34 -12.10 -14.25
CA ALA A 223 -6.98 -10.72 -13.93
C ALA A 223 -6.10 -10.60 -12.67
N THR A 224 -5.77 -11.71 -11.99
CA THR A 224 -4.95 -11.67 -10.78
C THR A 224 -3.48 -11.37 -11.07
N CYS A 225 -3.00 -11.68 -12.27
CA CYS A 225 -1.60 -11.56 -12.67
C CYS A 225 -0.64 -12.24 -11.70
N THR A 226 -0.96 -13.47 -11.28
CA THR A 226 -0.17 -14.26 -10.32
C THR A 226 -0.09 -13.64 -8.92
N SER A 227 -1.15 -12.99 -8.46
CA SER A 227 -1.26 -12.58 -7.05
C SER A 227 -1.32 -13.80 -6.15
N TRP A 228 -0.75 -13.70 -4.95
CA TRP A 228 -0.78 -14.80 -3.97
C TRP A 228 -2.17 -15.00 -3.38
N GLY A 229 -2.41 -16.20 -2.82
CA GLY A 229 -3.63 -16.59 -2.13
C GLY A 229 -4.71 -17.07 -3.09
N GLN A 230 -5.88 -17.38 -2.53
CA GLN A 230 -6.96 -18.00 -3.24
C GLN A 230 -7.70 -16.99 -4.13
N PRO A 231 -7.76 -17.19 -5.44
CA PRO A 231 -8.54 -16.37 -6.33
C PRO A 231 -10.04 -16.73 -6.23
N LEU A 232 -10.87 -15.74 -6.51
CA LEU A 232 -12.30 -15.91 -6.73
C LEU A 232 -12.59 -15.81 -8.22
N GLU A 233 -13.52 -16.62 -8.68
CA GLU A 233 -14.06 -16.62 -10.03
C GLU A 233 -15.41 -15.91 -10.04
N LEU A 234 -15.50 -14.78 -10.75
CA LEU A 234 -16.73 -14.08 -11.07
C LEU A 234 -17.29 -14.72 -12.35
N VAL A 235 -18.37 -15.47 -12.22
CA VAL A 235 -19.03 -16.19 -13.33
C VAL A 235 -20.16 -15.34 -13.88
N LEU A 236 -20.20 -15.18 -15.21
CA LEU A 236 -21.15 -14.36 -15.94
C LEU A 236 -22.23 -15.22 -16.61
N SER A 237 -23.41 -14.66 -16.86
CA SER A 237 -24.50 -15.34 -17.55
C SER A 237 -24.26 -15.45 -19.05
N HIS A 238 -23.57 -14.49 -19.63
CA HIS A 238 -23.18 -14.42 -21.04
C HIS A 238 -21.82 -13.73 -21.20
N PRO A 239 -21.16 -13.85 -22.36
CA PRO A 239 -19.89 -13.19 -22.59
C PRO A 239 -20.00 -11.66 -22.49
N HIS A 240 -19.02 -11.05 -21.83
CA HIS A 240 -18.89 -9.60 -21.70
C HIS A 240 -17.54 -9.13 -22.24
N ASP A 241 -17.54 -7.91 -22.79
CA ASP A 241 -16.34 -7.27 -23.30
C ASP A 241 -15.49 -6.72 -22.14
N VAL A 242 -14.21 -7.07 -22.15
CA VAL A 242 -13.21 -6.55 -21.23
C VAL A 242 -12.14 -5.81 -22.01
N SER A 243 -11.93 -4.54 -21.68
CA SER A 243 -10.83 -3.74 -22.23
C SER A 243 -9.62 -3.84 -21.32
N LEU A 244 -8.48 -4.26 -21.88
CA LEU A 244 -7.22 -4.40 -21.13
C LEU A 244 -6.38 -3.13 -21.21
N SER A 245 -5.63 -2.87 -20.15
CA SER A 245 -4.53 -1.89 -20.17
C SER A 245 -3.40 -2.41 -21.05
N GLU A 246 -2.50 -1.54 -21.49
CA GLU A 246 -1.27 -1.96 -22.22
C GLU A 246 -0.45 -2.98 -21.42
N PHE A 247 -0.37 -2.81 -20.10
CA PHE A 247 0.30 -3.74 -19.22
C PHE A 247 -0.43 -5.10 -19.16
N GLY A 248 -1.76 -5.07 -19.03
CA GLY A 248 -2.60 -6.28 -19.00
C GLY A 248 -2.50 -7.07 -20.29
N ALA A 249 -2.66 -6.41 -21.45
CA ALA A 249 -2.54 -7.03 -22.77
C ALA A 249 -1.14 -7.63 -23.00
N ARG A 250 -0.08 -6.91 -22.62
CA ARG A 250 1.31 -7.37 -22.75
C ARG A 250 1.61 -8.60 -21.90
N ILE A 251 1.22 -8.59 -20.62
CA ILE A 251 1.45 -9.74 -19.72
C ILE A 251 0.66 -10.97 -20.17
N LYS A 252 -0.58 -10.78 -20.59
CA LYS A 252 -1.42 -11.89 -21.04
C LYS A 252 -1.16 -12.30 -22.50
N ARG A 253 -0.29 -11.58 -23.21
CA ARG A 253 0.05 -11.82 -24.64
C ARG A 253 -1.20 -11.94 -25.50
N THR A 254 -2.14 -11.02 -25.31
CA THR A 254 -3.45 -11.04 -25.97
C THR A 254 -3.82 -9.67 -26.51
N LEU A 255 -4.96 -9.60 -27.18
CA LEU A 255 -5.52 -8.36 -27.69
C LEU A 255 -5.97 -7.44 -26.52
N ASP A 256 -6.14 -6.17 -26.81
CA ASP A 256 -6.60 -5.16 -25.85
C ASP A 256 -8.09 -5.26 -25.50
N ARG A 257 -8.85 -6.08 -26.26
CA ARG A 257 -10.26 -6.42 -25.97
C ARG A 257 -10.48 -7.92 -26.05
N LEU A 258 -11.22 -8.44 -25.08
CA LEU A 258 -11.55 -9.85 -24.97
C LEU A 258 -13.03 -10.02 -24.59
N HIS A 259 -13.66 -11.07 -25.10
CA HIS A 259 -14.95 -11.57 -24.61
C HIS A 259 -14.70 -12.61 -23.53
N VAL A 260 -15.18 -12.36 -22.33
CA VAL A 260 -14.97 -13.26 -21.18
C VAL A 260 -16.30 -13.74 -20.61
N THR A 261 -16.39 -15.02 -20.28
CA THR A 261 -17.53 -15.64 -19.58
C THR A 261 -17.31 -15.74 -18.08
N SER A 262 -16.06 -15.63 -17.63
CA SER A 262 -15.68 -15.57 -16.23
C SER A 262 -14.34 -14.85 -16.05
N LEU A 263 -14.16 -14.25 -14.87
CA LEU A 263 -13.00 -13.44 -14.51
C LEU A 263 -12.44 -13.88 -13.16
N LEU A 264 -11.13 -14.11 -13.07
CA LEU A 264 -10.46 -14.36 -11.79
C LEU A 264 -10.02 -13.05 -11.16
N VAL A 265 -10.36 -12.87 -9.90
CA VAL A 265 -9.93 -11.76 -9.05
C VAL A 265 -9.37 -12.28 -7.74
N ALA A 266 -8.39 -11.60 -7.16
CA ALA A 266 -7.77 -12.01 -5.90
C ALA A 266 -8.00 -10.95 -4.80
N PRO A 267 -9.19 -10.90 -4.16
CA PRO A 267 -9.42 -9.98 -3.06
C PRO A 267 -8.56 -10.35 -1.85
N SER A 268 -8.12 -9.34 -1.10
CA SER A 268 -7.32 -9.52 0.11
C SER A 268 -8.07 -10.26 1.23
N ARG A 269 -9.40 -10.25 1.18
CA ARG A 269 -10.32 -10.91 2.13
C ARG A 269 -11.42 -11.66 1.36
N PRO A 270 -11.11 -12.82 0.76
CA PRO A 270 -12.03 -13.54 -0.12
C PRO A 270 -13.31 -13.98 0.58
N GLU A 271 -13.22 -14.43 1.84
CA GLU A 271 -14.39 -14.83 2.63
C GLU A 271 -15.43 -13.72 2.79
N GLN A 272 -14.98 -12.48 3.00
CA GLN A 272 -15.90 -11.34 3.11
C GLN A 272 -16.58 -11.00 1.78
N ALA A 273 -15.83 -11.09 0.68
CA ALA A 273 -16.42 -10.89 -0.65
C ALA A 273 -17.48 -11.94 -0.96
N LEU A 274 -17.25 -13.20 -0.59
CA LEU A 274 -18.23 -14.29 -0.76
C LEU A 274 -19.47 -14.09 0.12
N LYS A 275 -19.31 -13.74 1.40
CA LYS A 275 -20.43 -13.44 2.32
C LYS A 275 -21.28 -12.30 1.77
N ARG A 276 -20.63 -11.23 1.31
CA ARG A 276 -21.35 -10.07 0.75
C ARG A 276 -22.19 -10.45 -0.46
N GLN A 277 -21.67 -11.27 -1.37
CA GLN A 277 -22.47 -11.74 -2.49
C GLN A 277 -23.65 -12.62 -2.06
N ALA A 278 -23.48 -13.43 -1.02
CA ALA A 278 -24.54 -14.27 -0.48
C ALA A 278 -25.64 -13.47 0.26
N GLY A 279 -25.49 -12.14 0.43
CA GLY A 279 -26.43 -11.30 1.18
C GLY A 279 -26.40 -11.56 2.69
N GLN A 280 -25.27 -12.02 3.22
CA GLN A 280 -25.10 -12.42 4.63
C GLN A 280 -24.41 -11.35 5.48
N ASP A 281 -24.22 -10.15 4.97
CA ASP A 281 -23.63 -9.00 5.71
C ASP A 281 -24.69 -8.04 6.25
#